data_a701635c247d6bd6369745894d157bc1
#
_entry.id   a701635c247d6bd6369745894d157bc1
#
_cell.length_a   1.000
_cell.length_b   1.000
_cell.length_c   1.000
_cell.angle_alpha   90.00
_cell.angle_beta   90.00
_cell.angle_gamma   90.00
#
_symmetry.space_group_name_H-M   'P 1'
#
loop_
_entity.id
_entity.type
_entity.pdbx_description
1 polymer ?
#
loop_
_entity_poly.entity_id
_entity_poly.type
_entity_poly.pdbx_seq_one_letter_code
_entity_poly.pdbx_strand_id
1 'polypeptide(L)'
;MTIDEYGEWAAGDCSPGQSRDERLIYCALGLFGEAGEIADTIRKMMRGGALGEDYLVYELSDVLYHWACLVAELGQTPSEMLERSRSNIEARRAAGRQLA
;
A
#
# COMPACT_ATOMS: atom_id res chain seq x y z
N MET A 1 7.54 -11.01 13.35
CA MET A 1 7.53 -11.01 11.88
C MET A 1 8.17 -9.74 11.37
N THR A 2 9.13 -9.87 10.47
CA THR A 2 9.72 -8.69 9.81
C THR A 2 8.84 -8.26 8.63
N ILE A 3 9.05 -7.04 8.15
CA ILE A 3 8.30 -6.56 6.98
C ILE A 3 8.63 -7.40 5.74
N ASP A 4 9.86 -7.89 5.61
CA ASP A 4 10.26 -8.74 4.49
C ASP A 4 9.65 -10.13 4.59
N GLU A 5 9.55 -10.69 5.78
CA GLU A 5 8.83 -11.95 5.99
C GLU A 5 7.37 -11.81 5.61
N TYR A 6 6.75 -10.70 5.96
CA TYR A 6 5.38 -10.39 5.53
C TYR A 6 5.29 -10.33 4.00
N GLY A 7 6.24 -9.67 3.37
CA GLY A 7 6.29 -9.56 1.90
C GLY A 7 6.39 -10.92 1.22
N GLU A 8 7.21 -11.81 1.75
CA GLU A 8 7.34 -13.17 1.23
C GLU A 8 6.03 -13.95 1.36
N TRP A 9 5.38 -13.84 2.51
CA TRP A 9 4.09 -14.46 2.73
C TRP A 9 3.03 -13.95 1.75
N ALA A 10 2.92 -12.64 1.60
CA ALA A 10 1.96 -12.03 0.68
C ALA A 10 2.22 -12.45 -0.77
N ALA A 11 3.48 -12.49 -1.20
CA ALA A 11 3.86 -12.92 -2.54
C ALA A 11 3.43 -14.36 -2.83
N GLY A 12 3.54 -15.24 -1.85
CA GLY A 12 3.12 -16.63 -1.99
C GLY A 12 1.61 -16.84 -1.93
N ASP A 13 0.90 -15.87 -1.35
CA ASP A 13 -0.55 -15.98 -1.13
C ASP A 13 -1.36 -15.40 -2.29
N CYS A 14 -0.85 -14.35 -2.96
CA CYS A 14 -1.62 -13.64 -3.96
C CYS A 14 -1.59 -14.32 -5.33
N SER A 15 -2.77 -14.53 -5.88
CA SER A 15 -3.10 -14.88 -7.28
C SER A 15 -2.19 -15.88 -7.99
N PRO A 16 -1.99 -17.11 -7.46
CA PRO A 16 -1.26 -18.13 -8.19
C PRO A 16 -1.97 -18.50 -9.50
N GLY A 17 -1.20 -18.76 -10.55
CA GLY A 17 -1.73 -19.22 -11.82
C GLY A 17 -2.11 -18.15 -12.83
N GLN A 18 -1.98 -16.87 -12.47
CA GLN A 18 -2.21 -15.76 -13.39
C GLN A 18 -0.91 -15.36 -14.10
N SER A 19 -1.04 -14.69 -15.25
CA SER A 19 0.10 -14.09 -15.93
C SER A 19 0.64 -12.91 -15.11
N ARG A 20 1.87 -12.48 -15.41
CA ARG A 20 2.46 -11.32 -14.73
C ARG A 20 1.62 -10.06 -14.91
N ASP A 21 1.15 -9.81 -16.13
CA ASP A 21 0.33 -8.64 -16.42
C ASP A 21 -0.98 -8.67 -15.63
N GLU A 22 -1.61 -9.83 -15.56
CA GLU A 22 -2.85 -10.00 -14.78
C GLU A 22 -2.59 -9.75 -13.29
N ARG A 23 -1.48 -10.24 -12.74
CA ARG A 23 -1.13 -10.00 -11.34
C ARG A 23 -0.87 -8.53 -11.06
N LEU A 24 -0.14 -7.84 -11.95
CA LEU A 24 0.11 -6.40 -11.82
C LEU A 24 -1.19 -5.61 -11.79
N ILE A 25 -2.09 -5.90 -12.72
CA ILE A 25 -3.39 -5.23 -12.81
C ILE A 25 -4.22 -5.52 -11.55
N TYR A 26 -4.29 -6.79 -11.16
CA TYR A 26 -5.05 -7.20 -9.98
C TYR A 26 -4.58 -6.48 -8.71
N CYS A 27 -3.26 -6.47 -8.48
CA CYS A 27 -2.68 -5.81 -7.31
C CYS A 27 -2.91 -4.29 -7.34
N ALA A 28 -2.75 -3.67 -8.51
CA ALA A 28 -2.94 -2.23 -8.66
C ALA A 28 -4.39 -1.84 -8.42
N LEU A 29 -5.34 -2.58 -8.97
CA LEU A 29 -6.76 -2.33 -8.76
C LEU A 29 -7.16 -2.56 -7.31
N GLY A 30 -6.61 -3.59 -6.67
CA GLY A 30 -6.84 -3.85 -5.25
C GLY A 30 -6.35 -2.71 -4.38
N LEU A 31 -5.13 -2.23 -4.63
CA LEU A 31 -4.54 -1.12 -3.89
C LEU A 31 -5.37 0.16 -4.05
N PHE A 32 -5.75 0.48 -5.28
CA PHE A 32 -6.58 1.65 -5.58
C PHE A 32 -7.95 1.55 -4.90
N GLY A 33 -8.60 0.38 -4.99
CA GLY A 33 -9.90 0.16 -4.39
C GLY A 33 -9.89 0.33 -2.88
N GLU A 34 -8.90 -0.26 -2.20
CA GLU A 34 -8.77 -0.13 -0.75
C GLU A 34 -8.49 1.32 -0.34
N ALA A 35 -7.63 2.02 -1.07
CA ALA A 35 -7.36 3.43 -0.79
C ALA A 35 -8.61 4.29 -0.96
N GLY A 36 -9.42 4.00 -1.98
CA GLY A 36 -10.70 4.68 -2.21
C GLY A 36 -11.69 4.42 -1.08
N GLU A 37 -11.75 3.20 -0.57
CA GLU A 37 -12.62 2.85 0.56
C GLU A 37 -12.23 3.59 1.83
N ILE A 38 -10.93 3.78 2.07
CA ILE A 38 -10.45 4.57 3.21
C ILE A 38 -10.95 6.01 3.11
N ALA A 39 -10.80 6.62 1.94
CA ALA A 39 -11.27 7.99 1.72
C ALA A 39 -12.78 8.11 1.94
N ASP A 40 -13.56 7.15 1.45
CA ASP A 40 -15.00 7.13 1.61
C ASP A 40 -15.41 6.95 3.07
N THR A 41 -14.72 6.08 3.79
CA THR A 41 -14.95 5.85 5.22
C THR A 41 -14.72 7.12 6.03
N ILE A 42 -13.61 7.82 5.78
CA ILE A 42 -13.30 9.09 6.46
C ILE A 42 -14.39 10.13 6.16
N ARG A 43 -14.82 10.22 4.91
CA ARG A 43 -15.90 11.13 4.51
C ARG A 43 -17.19 10.86 5.31
N LYS A 44 -17.55 9.59 5.44
CA LYS A 44 -18.74 9.19 6.23
C LYS A 44 -18.59 9.51 7.72
N MET A 45 -17.41 9.28 8.27
CA MET A 45 -17.13 9.62 9.68
C MET A 45 -17.29 11.12 9.93
N MET A 46 -16.80 11.96 9.01
CA MET A 46 -16.89 13.41 9.12
C MET A 46 -18.32 13.91 9.02
N ARG A 47 -19.23 13.13 8.44
CA ARG A 47 -20.67 13.43 8.39
C ARG A 47 -21.44 12.85 9.56
N GLY A 48 -20.75 12.35 10.58
CA GLY A 48 -21.39 11.76 11.74
C GLY A 48 -21.77 10.31 11.57
N GLY A 49 -21.19 9.60 10.60
CA GLY A 49 -21.41 8.17 10.40
C GLY A 49 -20.87 7.33 11.55
N ALA A 50 -21.36 6.09 11.66
CA ALA A 50 -21.07 5.20 12.77
C ALA A 50 -19.77 4.39 12.63
N LEU A 51 -19.05 4.50 11.49
CA LEU A 51 -17.82 3.76 11.27
C LEU A 51 -16.70 4.33 12.12
N GLY A 52 -16.02 3.46 12.87
CA GLY A 52 -14.98 3.86 13.80
C GLY A 52 -13.57 3.75 13.24
N GLU A 53 -12.62 4.17 14.06
CA GLU A 53 -11.20 4.09 13.72
C GLU A 53 -10.74 2.65 13.52
N ASP A 54 -11.32 1.68 14.23
CA ASP A 54 -10.99 0.27 14.06
C ASP A 54 -11.24 -0.21 12.62
N TYR A 55 -12.28 0.31 11.99
CA TYR A 55 -12.58 -0.01 10.59
C TYR A 55 -11.51 0.55 9.66
N LEU A 56 -11.01 1.76 9.94
CA LEU A 56 -9.92 2.35 9.19
C LEU A 56 -8.63 1.53 9.32
N VAL A 57 -8.32 1.07 10.52
CA VAL A 57 -7.16 0.21 10.75
C VAL A 57 -7.27 -1.07 9.92
N TYR A 58 -8.45 -1.65 9.88
CA TYR A 58 -8.72 -2.84 9.05
C TYR A 58 -8.46 -2.55 7.56
N GLU A 59 -8.99 -1.45 7.05
CA GLU A 59 -8.80 -1.07 5.65
C GLU A 59 -7.33 -0.77 5.32
N LEU A 60 -6.60 -0.13 6.24
CA LEU A 60 -5.17 0.11 6.08
C LEU A 60 -4.38 -1.20 6.02
N SER A 61 -4.78 -2.20 6.77
CA SER A 61 -4.13 -3.52 6.71
C SER A 61 -4.31 -4.16 5.35
N ASP A 62 -5.46 -3.97 4.71
CA ASP A 62 -5.72 -4.48 3.36
C ASP A 62 -4.89 -3.74 2.31
N VAL A 63 -4.68 -2.44 2.49
CA VAL A 63 -3.77 -1.67 1.62
C VAL A 63 -2.36 -2.24 1.69
N LEU A 64 -1.89 -2.55 2.89
CA LEU A 64 -0.56 -3.15 3.07
C LEU A 64 -0.43 -4.46 2.31
N TYR A 65 -1.45 -5.29 2.34
CA TYR A 65 -1.45 -6.58 1.62
C TYR A 65 -1.27 -6.38 0.11
N HIS A 66 -2.10 -5.54 -0.49
CA HIS A 66 -2.04 -5.29 -1.94
C HIS A 66 -0.73 -4.62 -2.33
N TRP A 67 -0.24 -3.70 -1.49
CA TRP A 67 1.06 -3.06 -1.68
C TRP A 67 2.19 -4.09 -1.67
N ALA A 68 2.19 -4.99 -0.70
CA ALA A 68 3.23 -6.01 -0.59
C ALA A 68 3.24 -6.96 -1.80
N CYS A 69 2.06 -7.34 -2.29
CA CYS A 69 1.94 -8.16 -3.49
C CYS A 69 2.52 -7.47 -4.71
N LEU A 70 2.21 -6.18 -4.88
CA LEU A 70 2.71 -5.39 -6.00
C LEU A 70 4.23 -5.20 -5.93
N VAL A 71 4.76 -4.91 -4.75
CA VAL A 71 6.20 -4.79 -4.52
C VAL A 71 6.93 -6.06 -4.93
N ALA A 72 6.41 -7.21 -4.53
CA ALA A 72 6.99 -8.51 -4.87
C ALA A 72 6.98 -8.75 -6.38
N GLU A 73 5.88 -8.41 -7.04
CA GLU A 73 5.74 -8.58 -8.49
C GLU A 73 6.75 -7.73 -9.27
N LEU A 74 7.16 -6.59 -8.70
CA LEU A 74 8.17 -5.71 -9.30
C LEU A 74 9.60 -6.11 -8.91
N GLY A 75 9.76 -7.26 -8.25
CA GLY A 75 11.08 -7.79 -7.89
C GLY A 75 11.77 -7.04 -6.76
N GLN A 76 11.01 -6.32 -5.94
CA GLN A 76 11.53 -5.56 -4.82
C GLN A 76 11.14 -6.20 -3.50
N THR A 77 11.80 -5.81 -2.42
CA THR A 77 11.41 -6.19 -1.07
C THR A 77 10.79 -5.00 -0.34
N PRO A 78 9.95 -5.23 0.67
CA PRO A 78 9.43 -4.14 1.49
C PRO A 78 10.52 -3.28 2.11
N SER A 79 11.61 -3.88 2.59
CA SER A 79 12.75 -3.12 3.16
C SER A 79 13.36 -2.16 2.16
N GLU A 80 13.56 -2.60 0.91
CA GLU A 80 14.08 -1.74 -0.15
C GLU A 80 13.14 -0.57 -0.42
N MET A 81 11.84 -0.82 -0.37
CA MET A 81 10.83 0.22 -0.59
C MET A 81 10.81 1.25 0.54
N LEU A 82 11.01 0.82 1.79
CA LEU A 82 11.12 1.75 2.93
C LEU A 82 12.25 2.75 2.70
N GLU A 83 13.42 2.26 2.35
CA GLU A 83 14.59 3.11 2.10
C GLU A 83 14.35 4.04 0.92
N ARG A 84 13.82 3.52 -0.17
CA ARG A 84 13.54 4.31 -1.37
C ARG A 84 12.50 5.39 -1.10
N SER A 85 11.45 5.06 -0.38
CA SER A 85 10.40 6.02 -0.03
C SER A 85 10.96 7.17 0.81
N ARG A 86 11.73 6.84 1.85
CA ARG A 86 12.34 7.84 2.73
C ARG A 86 13.26 8.76 1.94
N SER A 87 14.16 8.19 1.14
CA SER A 87 15.09 8.96 0.33
C SER A 87 14.38 9.90 -0.64
N ASN A 88 13.33 9.42 -1.29
CA ASN A 88 12.56 10.22 -2.24
C ASN A 88 11.86 11.40 -1.57
N ILE A 89 11.28 11.17 -0.39
CA ILE A 89 10.58 12.22 0.34
C ILE A 89 11.58 13.27 0.86
N GLU A 90 12.68 12.83 1.42
CA GLU A 90 13.72 13.72 1.93
C GLU A 90 14.30 14.58 0.81
N ALA A 91 14.56 13.98 -0.36
CA ALA A 91 15.07 14.70 -1.53
C ALA A 91 14.09 15.78 -2.00
N ARG A 92 12.80 15.46 -2.06
CA ARG A 92 11.77 16.43 -2.46
C ARG A 92 11.66 17.57 -1.46
N ARG A 93 11.77 17.29 -0.17
CA ARG A 93 11.73 18.32 0.88
C ARG A 93 12.95 19.23 0.80
N ALA A 94 14.13 18.65 0.55
CA ALA A 94 15.36 19.43 0.38
C ALA A 94 15.26 20.36 -0.83
N ALA A 95 14.75 19.86 -1.96
CA ALA A 95 14.55 20.65 -3.17
C ALA A 95 13.56 21.79 -2.93
N GLY A 96 12.46 21.51 -2.23
CA GLY A 96 11.47 22.53 -1.85
C GLY A 96 12.06 23.62 -0.98
N ARG A 97 12.91 23.26 -0.02
CA ARG A 97 13.59 24.23 0.84
C ARG A 97 14.56 25.12 0.05
N GLN A 98 15.23 24.54 -0.95
CA GLN A 98 16.17 25.31 -1.80
C GLN A 98 15.44 26.29 -2.69
N LEU A 99 14.22 25.97 -3.10
CA LEU A 99 13.42 26.84 -3.96
C LEU A 99 12.65 27.90 -3.18
N ALA A 100 12.51 27.70 -1.90
CA ALA A 100 11.86 28.67 -1.02
C ALA A 100 12.84 29.77 -0.64
#